data_3715852cbe7dc1edd3805e5ee2ae4c58
#
_entry.id   3715852cbe7dc1edd3805e5ee2ae4c58
#
_cell.length_a   1.000
_cell.length_b   1.000
_cell.length_c   1.000
_cell.angle_alpha   90.00
_cell.angle_beta   90.00
_cell.angle_gamma   90.00
#
_symmetry.space_group_name_H-M   'P 1'
#
loop_
_entity.id
_entity.type
_entity.pdbx_description
1 polymer ?
#
loop_
_entity_poly.entity_id
_entity_poly.type
_entity_poly.pdbx_seq_one_letter_code
_entity_poly.pdbx_strand_id
1 'polypeptide(L)'
;MTRSLVIGGSGYVGRELVRQLAAREGDEVHLLGRSQPAGDLPATWIEADITQRESLRAALAGREYDVIYHLASLPGDTGDPLQMVTVNLVGLTHALEIARDMPGLQRFVLSSSISAYEWYPATKFRAPAYQPVDEEHPTRPEDMYSVTKRAQELIALTFWHQDRLPVTVLRLTAVIGPEGSGGGRSWRAFARMLAEGKRVEIPFFSMEEICHYIDLRDAARMHVVAAEHPGAPGQIFNCCGAESTSGMEFAAALQRLRPGIEVVTGFPWSMAQGDVIEFDMRKARDLLDFVPEYGIGDTLAHVLAWVEGGGLERTPDPEEEVSDTGVEAE
;
A
#
# COMPACT_ATOMS: atom_id res chain seq x y z
N MET A 1 -0.75 -7.75 24.66
CA MET A 1 -1.21 -8.79 23.72
C MET A 1 -2.32 -8.17 22.89
N THR A 2 -2.03 -7.85 21.65
CA THR A 2 -2.96 -7.25 20.70
C THR A 2 -3.35 -8.30 19.65
N ARG A 3 -4.63 -8.44 19.40
CA ARG A 3 -5.15 -9.35 18.38
C ARG A 3 -5.48 -8.55 17.11
N SER A 4 -4.73 -8.79 16.05
CA SER A 4 -4.81 -8.05 14.79
C SER A 4 -5.36 -8.91 13.66
N LEU A 5 -6.29 -8.36 12.86
CA LEU A 5 -6.75 -8.92 11.60
C LEU A 5 -6.21 -8.09 10.44
N VAL A 6 -5.48 -8.71 9.52
CA VAL A 6 -4.96 -8.06 8.31
C VAL A 6 -5.72 -8.58 7.10
N ILE A 7 -6.61 -7.79 6.53
CA ILE A 7 -7.36 -8.08 5.31
C ILE A 7 -6.55 -7.59 4.12
N GLY A 8 -6.10 -8.50 3.25
CA GLY A 8 -5.17 -8.18 2.16
C GLY A 8 -3.69 -8.22 2.57
N GLY A 9 -3.37 -8.91 3.67
CA GLY A 9 -2.01 -9.06 4.16
C GLY A 9 -1.09 -9.92 3.28
N SER A 10 -1.61 -10.63 2.28
CA SER A 10 -0.81 -11.30 1.25
C SER A 10 -0.25 -10.33 0.20
N GLY A 11 -0.77 -9.11 0.13
CA GLY A 11 -0.33 -8.07 -0.80
C GLY A 11 1.00 -7.42 -0.38
N TYR A 12 1.50 -6.53 -1.24
CA TYR A 12 2.81 -5.90 -1.13
C TYR A 12 3.09 -5.28 0.24
N VAL A 13 2.30 -4.28 0.63
CA VAL A 13 2.44 -3.63 1.96
C VAL A 13 1.98 -4.55 3.08
N GLY A 14 0.98 -5.38 2.82
CA GLY A 14 0.40 -6.26 3.83
C GLY A 14 1.36 -7.31 4.37
N ARG A 15 2.23 -7.87 3.52
CA ARG A 15 3.26 -8.85 3.94
C ARG A 15 4.25 -8.24 4.93
N GLU A 16 4.70 -7.03 4.66
CA GLU A 16 5.61 -6.32 5.56
C GLU A 16 4.90 -5.95 6.89
N LEU A 17 3.66 -5.49 6.80
CA LEU A 17 2.85 -5.22 7.99
C LEU A 17 2.67 -6.47 8.86
N VAL A 18 2.37 -7.62 8.27
CA VAL A 18 2.25 -8.90 8.99
C VAL A 18 3.55 -9.25 9.69
N ARG A 19 4.72 -9.08 9.03
CA ARG A 19 6.02 -9.34 9.66
C ARG A 19 6.28 -8.43 10.86
N GLN A 20 6.01 -7.15 10.71
CA GLN A 20 6.22 -6.17 11.80
C GLN A 20 5.29 -6.45 12.99
N LEU A 21 4.03 -6.78 12.75
CA LEU A 21 3.08 -7.13 13.80
C LEU A 21 3.49 -8.42 14.53
N ALA A 22 3.86 -9.46 13.78
CA ALA A 22 4.24 -10.75 14.34
C ALA A 22 5.61 -10.75 15.05
N ALA A 23 6.47 -9.77 14.77
CA ALA A 23 7.73 -9.57 15.49
C ALA A 23 7.53 -9.00 16.91
N ARG A 24 6.32 -8.57 17.25
CA ARG A 24 5.99 -8.00 18.56
C ARG A 24 5.63 -9.11 19.53
N GLU A 25 6.31 -9.13 20.65
CA GLU A 25 6.12 -10.19 21.64
C GLU A 25 4.68 -10.20 22.20
N GLY A 26 4.03 -11.35 22.12
CA GLY A 26 2.70 -11.57 22.66
C GLY A 26 1.54 -11.12 21.74
N ASP A 27 1.79 -10.56 20.56
CA ASP A 27 0.72 -10.20 19.63
C ASP A 27 0.28 -11.39 18.78
N GLU A 28 -1.01 -11.45 18.47
CA GLU A 28 -1.64 -12.48 17.63
C GLU A 28 -2.06 -11.85 16.30
N VAL A 29 -1.54 -12.40 15.20
CA VAL A 29 -1.81 -11.88 13.86
C VAL A 29 -2.59 -12.88 13.04
N HIS A 30 -3.76 -12.48 12.56
CA HIS A 30 -4.55 -13.24 11.61
C HIS A 30 -4.53 -12.54 10.25
N LEU A 31 -4.39 -13.35 9.20
CA LEU A 31 -4.37 -12.91 7.82
C LEU A 31 -5.58 -13.46 7.08
N LEU A 32 -6.40 -12.58 6.51
CA LEU A 32 -7.60 -12.95 5.78
C LEU A 32 -7.47 -12.68 4.28
N GLY A 33 -7.84 -13.66 3.47
CA GLY A 33 -7.88 -13.56 2.01
C GLY A 33 -8.50 -14.79 1.35
N ARG A 34 -8.56 -14.80 0.01
CA ARG A 34 -9.19 -15.87 -0.79
C ARG A 34 -8.31 -17.11 -0.96
N SER A 35 -7.01 -16.91 -1.00
CA SER A 35 -6.02 -17.98 -1.17
C SER A 35 -4.89 -17.79 -0.18
N GLN A 36 -4.37 -18.90 0.33
CA GLN A 36 -3.22 -18.86 1.23
C GLN A 36 -2.03 -18.22 0.51
N PRO A 37 -1.36 -17.22 1.13
CA PRO A 37 -0.23 -16.57 0.49
C PRO A 37 0.93 -17.55 0.27
N ALA A 38 1.61 -17.42 -0.85
CA ALA A 38 2.87 -18.12 -1.08
C ALA A 38 3.93 -17.68 -0.07
N GLY A 39 4.79 -18.63 0.33
CA GLY A 39 5.85 -18.41 1.31
C GLY A 39 5.34 -18.37 2.75
N ASP A 40 6.29 -18.31 3.67
CA ASP A 40 6.02 -18.36 5.12
C ASP A 40 5.75 -16.96 5.66
N LEU A 41 4.49 -16.70 6.04
CA LEU A 41 4.10 -15.49 6.77
C LEU A 41 3.74 -15.87 8.21
N PRO A 42 4.28 -15.18 9.22
CA PRO A 42 4.08 -15.51 10.62
C PRO A 42 2.68 -15.04 11.09
N ALA A 43 1.62 -15.60 10.52
CA ALA A 43 0.24 -15.27 10.82
C ALA A 43 -0.67 -16.48 10.65
N THR A 44 -1.76 -16.52 11.41
CA THR A 44 -2.81 -17.53 11.24
C THR A 44 -3.66 -17.18 10.03
N TRP A 45 -3.74 -18.08 9.07
CA TRP A 45 -4.52 -17.91 7.85
C TRP A 45 -6.01 -18.12 8.09
N ILE A 46 -6.83 -17.24 7.52
CA ILE A 46 -8.29 -17.33 7.46
C ILE A 46 -8.73 -17.18 6.01
N GLU A 47 -9.34 -18.23 5.46
CA GLU A 47 -9.90 -18.17 4.12
C GLU A 47 -11.26 -17.48 4.11
N ALA A 48 -11.39 -16.40 3.35
CA ALA A 48 -12.66 -15.73 3.08
C ALA A 48 -12.56 -14.80 1.87
N ASP A 49 -13.68 -14.63 1.16
CA ASP A 49 -13.84 -13.61 0.13
C ASP A 49 -14.61 -12.41 0.69
N ILE A 50 -13.95 -11.25 0.74
CA ILE A 50 -14.57 -10.00 1.24
C ILE A 50 -15.79 -9.57 0.40
N THR A 51 -15.87 -9.98 -0.86
CA THR A 51 -17.01 -9.67 -1.74
C THR A 51 -18.25 -10.50 -1.39
N GLN A 52 -18.06 -11.58 -0.62
CA GLN A 52 -19.12 -12.50 -0.20
C GLN A 52 -19.43 -12.30 1.29
N ARG A 53 -20.44 -11.48 1.58
CA ARG A 53 -20.79 -11.08 2.95
C ARG A 53 -20.91 -12.25 3.93
N GLU A 54 -21.62 -13.31 3.52
CA GLU A 54 -21.85 -14.46 4.39
C GLU A 54 -20.58 -15.31 4.60
N SER A 55 -19.72 -15.42 3.58
CA SER A 55 -18.40 -16.04 3.71
C SER A 55 -17.55 -15.31 4.76
N LEU A 56 -17.49 -13.98 4.66
CA LEU A 56 -16.72 -13.16 5.59
C LEU A 56 -17.29 -13.25 7.04
N ARG A 57 -18.60 -13.19 7.18
CA ARG A 57 -19.27 -13.36 8.51
C ARG A 57 -19.01 -14.73 9.12
N ALA A 58 -19.11 -15.79 8.32
CA ALA A 58 -18.87 -17.15 8.79
C ALA A 58 -17.40 -17.34 9.21
N ALA A 59 -16.46 -16.82 8.45
CA ALA A 59 -15.03 -16.91 8.74
C ALA A 59 -14.63 -16.17 10.02
N LEU A 60 -15.32 -15.07 10.35
CA LEU A 60 -15.03 -14.23 11.51
C LEU A 60 -15.98 -14.49 12.72
N ALA A 61 -16.92 -15.44 12.59
CA ALA A 61 -17.86 -15.77 13.66
C ALA A 61 -17.14 -16.21 14.95
N GLY A 62 -17.45 -15.55 16.07
CA GLY A 62 -16.85 -15.85 17.37
C GLY A 62 -15.39 -15.41 17.52
N ARG A 63 -14.87 -14.65 16.58
CA ARG A 63 -13.53 -14.04 16.66
C ARG A 63 -13.66 -12.58 17.04
N GLU A 64 -12.78 -12.11 17.89
CA GLU A 64 -12.68 -10.72 18.32
C GLU A 64 -11.28 -10.21 18.04
N TYR A 65 -11.18 -8.96 17.59
CA TYR A 65 -9.91 -8.31 17.28
C TYR A 65 -9.86 -6.92 17.91
N ASP A 66 -8.68 -6.54 18.36
CA ASP A 66 -8.41 -5.18 18.83
C ASP A 66 -8.23 -4.22 17.65
N VAL A 67 -7.62 -4.71 16.57
CA VAL A 67 -7.31 -3.91 15.39
C VAL A 67 -7.64 -4.68 14.10
N ILE A 68 -8.26 -3.99 13.16
CA ILE A 68 -8.44 -4.47 11.78
C ILE A 68 -7.66 -3.54 10.84
N TYR A 69 -6.75 -4.11 10.04
CA TYR A 69 -6.05 -3.44 8.95
C TYR A 69 -6.67 -3.87 7.63
N HIS A 70 -7.21 -2.93 6.86
CA HIS A 70 -7.83 -3.20 5.58
C HIS A 70 -6.96 -2.66 4.44
N LEU A 71 -6.20 -3.56 3.80
CA LEU A 71 -5.34 -3.28 2.66
C LEU A 71 -5.85 -3.94 1.37
N ALA A 72 -6.91 -4.75 1.46
CA ALA A 72 -7.47 -5.43 0.30
C ALA A 72 -8.07 -4.44 -0.69
N SER A 73 -7.53 -4.40 -1.89
CA SER A 73 -7.96 -3.53 -2.98
C SER A 73 -7.38 -4.04 -4.30
N LEU A 74 -8.12 -3.95 -5.39
CA LEU A 74 -7.54 -4.09 -6.72
C LEU A 74 -6.74 -2.82 -7.03
N PRO A 75 -5.45 -2.94 -7.36
CA PRO A 75 -4.59 -1.79 -7.62
C PRO A 75 -4.64 -1.37 -9.09
N GLY A 76 -4.45 -0.07 -9.33
CA GLY A 76 -4.38 0.49 -10.67
C GLY A 76 -5.70 0.49 -11.43
N ASP A 77 -5.71 1.16 -12.58
CA ASP A 77 -6.89 1.24 -13.45
C ASP A 77 -6.86 0.14 -14.52
N THR A 78 -6.88 -1.11 -14.08
CA THR A 78 -6.80 -2.28 -14.97
C THR A 78 -7.95 -3.23 -14.70
N GLY A 79 -8.54 -3.74 -15.78
CA GLY A 79 -9.55 -4.78 -15.72
C GLY A 79 -11.00 -4.27 -15.72
N ASP A 80 -11.89 -5.11 -15.21
CA ASP A 80 -13.33 -4.84 -15.19
C ASP A 80 -13.70 -3.80 -14.11
N PRO A 81 -14.30 -2.66 -14.49
CA PRO A 81 -14.77 -1.65 -13.54
C PRO A 81 -15.73 -2.21 -12.48
N LEU A 82 -16.58 -3.15 -12.84
CA LEU A 82 -17.52 -3.78 -11.91
C LEU A 82 -16.76 -4.62 -10.87
N GLN A 83 -15.74 -5.35 -11.28
CA GLN A 83 -14.88 -6.10 -10.35
C GLN A 83 -14.17 -5.16 -9.38
N MET A 84 -13.66 -4.02 -9.87
CA MET A 84 -13.01 -3.02 -9.02
C MET A 84 -13.96 -2.43 -7.98
N VAL A 85 -15.17 -2.05 -8.38
CA VAL A 85 -16.22 -1.57 -7.45
C VAL A 85 -16.58 -2.68 -6.45
N THR A 86 -16.76 -3.91 -6.92
CA THR A 86 -17.13 -5.04 -6.05
C THR A 86 -16.07 -5.32 -4.99
N VAL A 87 -14.81 -5.39 -5.37
CA VAL A 87 -13.71 -5.65 -4.41
C VAL A 87 -13.46 -4.42 -3.52
N ASN A 88 -13.28 -3.25 -4.13
CA ASN A 88 -12.83 -2.08 -3.39
C ASN A 88 -13.94 -1.46 -2.52
N LEU A 89 -15.18 -1.40 -2.99
CA LEU A 89 -16.27 -0.75 -2.25
C LEU A 89 -17.15 -1.73 -1.51
N VAL A 90 -17.68 -2.75 -2.21
CA VAL A 90 -18.58 -3.72 -1.55
C VAL A 90 -17.82 -4.55 -0.52
N GLY A 91 -16.61 -5.03 -0.86
CA GLY A 91 -15.74 -5.76 0.06
C GLY A 91 -15.36 -4.95 1.31
N LEU A 92 -14.99 -3.67 1.13
CA LEU A 92 -14.75 -2.77 2.26
C LEU A 92 -16.00 -2.58 3.12
N THR A 93 -17.16 -2.36 2.49
CA THR A 93 -18.42 -2.13 3.24
C THR A 93 -18.77 -3.34 4.11
N HIS A 94 -18.61 -4.57 3.60
CA HIS A 94 -18.81 -5.79 4.39
C HIS A 94 -17.84 -5.86 5.59
N ALA A 95 -16.56 -5.50 5.39
CA ALA A 95 -15.58 -5.47 6.47
C ALA A 95 -15.92 -4.42 7.54
N LEU A 96 -16.38 -3.23 7.13
CA LEU A 96 -16.80 -2.16 8.05
C LEU A 96 -18.06 -2.54 8.84
N GLU A 97 -19.05 -3.20 8.23
CA GLU A 97 -20.23 -3.71 8.95
C GLU A 97 -19.84 -4.71 10.03
N ILE A 98 -18.93 -5.64 9.75
CA ILE A 98 -18.45 -6.62 10.73
C ILE A 98 -17.64 -5.91 11.81
N ALA A 99 -16.78 -4.97 11.45
CA ALA A 99 -15.99 -4.19 12.39
C ALA A 99 -16.87 -3.37 13.35
N ARG A 100 -17.93 -2.75 12.84
CA ARG A 100 -18.92 -2.01 13.65
C ARG A 100 -19.60 -2.90 14.70
N ASP A 101 -19.94 -4.11 14.30
CA ASP A 101 -20.66 -5.06 15.17
C ASP A 101 -19.71 -5.86 16.09
N MET A 102 -18.38 -5.63 16.00
CA MET A 102 -17.35 -6.35 16.76
C MET A 102 -17.11 -5.71 18.13
N PRO A 103 -17.38 -6.42 19.24
CA PRO A 103 -17.12 -5.88 20.57
C PRO A 103 -15.64 -5.61 20.82
N GLY A 104 -15.33 -4.47 21.41
CA GLY A 104 -13.97 -4.16 21.85
C GLY A 104 -13.00 -3.75 20.76
N LEU A 105 -13.41 -3.65 19.49
CA LEU A 105 -12.56 -3.17 18.41
C LEU A 105 -12.07 -1.74 18.70
N GLN A 106 -10.77 -1.57 18.76
CA GLN A 106 -10.13 -0.30 19.11
C GLN A 106 -9.78 0.52 17.88
N ARG A 107 -9.54 -0.13 16.71
CA ARG A 107 -9.14 0.56 15.49
C ARG A 107 -9.48 -0.22 14.22
N PHE A 108 -9.89 0.54 13.19
CA PHE A 108 -9.95 0.08 11.81
C PHE A 108 -9.04 0.99 10.96
N VAL A 109 -7.93 0.47 10.43
CA VAL A 109 -6.99 1.23 9.61
C VAL A 109 -7.22 0.89 8.15
N LEU A 110 -7.59 1.88 7.35
CA LEU A 110 -7.81 1.76 5.91
C LEU A 110 -6.61 2.25 5.12
N SER A 111 -6.05 1.39 4.28
CA SER A 111 -5.04 1.74 3.29
C SER A 111 -5.69 2.39 2.07
N SER A 112 -5.57 3.72 1.94
CA SER A 112 -5.97 4.50 0.77
C SER A 112 -4.75 4.82 -0.11
N SER A 113 -4.86 5.81 -0.98
CA SER A 113 -3.81 6.21 -1.92
C SER A 113 -3.85 7.71 -2.15
N ILE A 114 -2.73 8.30 -2.48
CA ILE A 114 -2.64 9.68 -3.00
C ILE A 114 -3.42 9.87 -4.30
N SER A 115 -3.76 8.79 -4.99
CA SER A 115 -4.63 8.84 -6.17
C SER A 115 -6.04 9.39 -5.88
N ALA A 116 -6.44 9.45 -4.61
CA ALA A 116 -7.68 10.13 -4.20
C ALA A 116 -7.66 11.63 -4.47
N TYR A 117 -6.50 12.25 -4.64
CA TYR A 117 -6.36 13.66 -4.99
C TYR A 117 -6.67 13.93 -6.47
N GLU A 118 -6.80 15.21 -6.86
CA GLU A 118 -7.33 15.61 -8.16
C GLU A 118 -6.38 15.55 -9.35
N TRP A 119 -5.07 15.42 -9.11
CA TRP A 119 -4.07 15.46 -10.20
C TRP A 119 -3.55 14.09 -10.63
N TYR A 120 -3.94 13.03 -9.94
CA TYR A 120 -3.51 11.68 -10.32
C TYR A 120 -4.19 11.26 -11.63
N PRO A 121 -3.47 10.99 -12.71
CA PRO A 121 -4.06 10.95 -14.02
C PRO A 121 -4.26 9.54 -14.55
N ALA A 122 -5.36 9.34 -15.24
CA ALA A 122 -5.36 8.42 -16.35
C ALA A 122 -5.21 9.14 -17.71
N THR A 123 -5.65 10.40 -17.81
CA THR A 123 -5.80 11.02 -19.13
C THR A 123 -5.41 12.49 -19.26
N LYS A 124 -5.33 13.26 -18.18
CA LYS A 124 -5.01 14.69 -18.24
C LYS A 124 -4.31 15.13 -16.96
N PHE A 125 -3.05 15.42 -17.11
CA PHE A 125 -2.23 15.97 -16.06
C PHE A 125 -2.75 17.34 -15.61
N ARG A 126 -2.94 17.49 -14.30
CA ARG A 126 -3.21 18.79 -13.67
C ARG A 126 -2.19 19.01 -12.57
N ALA A 127 -1.62 20.20 -12.53
CA ALA A 127 -0.82 20.59 -11.39
C ALA A 127 -1.68 20.59 -10.11
N PRO A 128 -1.11 20.27 -8.94
CA PRO A 128 -1.77 20.44 -7.65
C PRO A 128 -2.31 21.86 -7.49
N ALA A 129 -3.46 22.03 -6.84
CA ALA A 129 -4.03 23.34 -6.58
C ALA A 129 -3.11 24.20 -5.70
N TYR A 130 -2.33 23.54 -4.84
CA TYR A 130 -1.27 24.14 -4.03
C TYR A 130 -0.27 23.05 -3.57
N GLN A 131 0.90 23.48 -3.11
CA GLN A 131 1.95 22.63 -2.54
C GLN A 131 2.57 23.26 -1.29
N PRO A 132 3.09 22.47 -0.35
CA PRO A 132 2.99 21.00 -0.31
C PRO A 132 1.53 20.53 -0.15
N VAL A 133 1.24 19.34 -0.69
CA VAL A 133 -0.11 18.76 -0.70
C VAL A 133 -0.42 18.18 0.67
N ASP A 134 -1.38 18.77 1.37
CA ASP A 134 -1.90 18.27 2.63
C ASP A 134 -3.21 17.47 2.45
N GLU A 135 -3.77 16.99 3.55
CA GLU A 135 -4.97 16.14 3.53
C GLU A 135 -6.26 16.91 3.19
N GLU A 136 -6.22 18.25 3.26
CA GLU A 136 -7.33 19.16 2.89
C GLU A 136 -7.31 19.53 1.39
N HIS A 137 -6.26 19.12 0.67
CA HIS A 137 -6.16 19.36 -0.77
C HIS A 137 -7.37 18.78 -1.51
N PRO A 138 -7.90 19.46 -2.54
CA PRO A 138 -9.06 18.98 -3.32
C PRO A 138 -8.88 17.55 -3.83
N THR A 139 -9.97 16.76 -3.78
CA THR A 139 -10.04 15.38 -4.25
C THR A 139 -11.03 15.30 -5.40
N ARG A 140 -10.53 15.13 -6.63
CA ARG A 140 -11.34 15.04 -7.86
C ARG A 140 -10.78 13.94 -8.77
N PRO A 141 -10.81 12.67 -8.32
CA PRO A 141 -10.26 11.56 -9.09
C PRO A 141 -11.05 11.36 -10.39
N GLU A 142 -10.33 11.01 -11.48
CA GLU A 142 -10.92 10.87 -12.82
C GLU A 142 -10.83 9.43 -13.39
N ASP A 143 -10.01 8.54 -12.81
CA ASP A 143 -9.95 7.13 -13.19
C ASP A 143 -10.67 6.24 -12.16
N MET A 144 -11.03 5.01 -12.57
CA MET A 144 -11.84 4.11 -11.75
C MET A 144 -11.15 3.73 -10.44
N TYR A 145 -9.85 3.48 -10.46
CA TYR A 145 -9.10 3.17 -9.23
C TYR A 145 -9.14 4.34 -8.25
N SER A 146 -8.78 5.52 -8.71
CA SER A 146 -8.76 6.74 -7.92
C SER A 146 -10.14 7.09 -7.35
N VAL A 147 -11.19 6.94 -8.16
CA VAL A 147 -12.59 7.10 -7.72
C VAL A 147 -12.92 6.11 -6.62
N THR A 148 -12.55 4.83 -6.77
CA THR A 148 -12.84 3.84 -5.72
C THR A 148 -12.04 4.10 -4.45
N LYS A 149 -10.77 4.57 -4.53
CA LYS A 149 -9.99 4.94 -3.34
C LYS A 149 -10.64 6.10 -2.59
N ARG A 150 -11.06 7.15 -3.29
CA ARG A 150 -11.78 8.26 -2.64
C ARG A 150 -13.12 7.82 -2.05
N ALA A 151 -13.86 6.98 -2.75
CA ALA A 151 -15.12 6.43 -2.25
C ALA A 151 -14.93 5.55 -1.00
N GLN A 152 -13.86 4.76 -0.93
CA GLN A 152 -13.47 4.01 0.27
C GLN A 152 -13.29 4.92 1.49
N GLU A 153 -12.60 6.05 1.33
CA GLU A 153 -12.41 7.03 2.42
C GLU A 153 -13.74 7.58 2.91
N LEU A 154 -14.61 8.00 1.99
CA LEU A 154 -15.93 8.56 2.31
C LEU A 154 -16.81 7.53 3.04
N ILE A 155 -16.86 6.30 2.56
CA ILE A 155 -17.60 5.21 3.20
C ILE A 155 -17.07 4.97 4.61
N ALA A 156 -15.76 4.79 4.77
CA ALA A 156 -15.15 4.50 6.07
C ALA A 156 -15.36 5.62 7.08
N LEU A 157 -15.19 6.88 6.67
CA LEU A 157 -15.47 8.03 7.54
C LEU A 157 -16.95 8.20 7.87
N THR A 158 -17.87 7.70 7.02
CA THR A 158 -19.29 7.67 7.36
C THR A 158 -19.56 6.74 8.55
N PHE A 159 -18.92 5.57 8.63
CA PHE A 159 -19.00 4.70 9.80
C PHE A 159 -18.42 5.36 11.08
N TRP A 160 -17.35 6.14 10.96
CA TRP A 160 -16.87 6.94 12.08
C TRP A 160 -17.90 7.96 12.56
N HIS A 161 -18.51 8.72 11.64
CA HIS A 161 -19.46 9.77 11.98
C HIS A 161 -20.77 9.22 12.53
N GLN A 162 -21.31 8.17 11.95
CA GLN A 162 -22.62 7.61 12.29
C GLN A 162 -22.55 6.59 13.43
N ASP A 163 -21.59 5.66 13.37
CA ASP A 163 -21.50 4.50 14.25
C ASP A 163 -20.40 4.61 15.30
N ARG A 164 -19.56 5.65 15.24
CA ARG A 164 -18.36 5.82 16.07
C ARG A 164 -17.33 4.71 15.91
N LEU A 165 -17.34 4.00 14.77
CA LEU A 165 -16.30 3.04 14.47
C LEU A 165 -14.96 3.78 14.36
N PRO A 166 -13.91 3.43 15.13
CA PRO A 166 -12.66 4.20 15.20
C PRO A 166 -11.78 3.98 13.96
N VAL A 167 -12.20 4.54 12.83
CA VAL A 167 -11.52 4.45 11.52
C VAL A 167 -10.37 5.46 11.44
N THR A 168 -9.25 5.03 10.85
CA THR A 168 -8.15 5.88 10.40
C THR A 168 -7.83 5.56 8.94
N VAL A 169 -7.57 6.56 8.13
CA VAL A 169 -7.27 6.42 6.69
C VAL A 169 -5.85 6.87 6.40
N LEU A 170 -5.09 6.07 5.63
CA LEU A 170 -3.74 6.38 5.20
C LEU A 170 -3.68 6.51 3.68
N ARG A 171 -3.32 7.69 3.15
CA ARG A 171 -3.07 7.93 1.72
C ARG A 171 -1.62 7.64 1.40
N LEU A 172 -1.35 6.44 0.91
CA LEU A 172 0.00 6.00 0.57
C LEU A 172 0.46 6.62 -0.76
N THR A 173 1.70 7.09 -0.78
CA THR A 173 2.41 7.42 -2.01
C THR A 173 2.94 6.14 -2.69
N ALA A 174 3.82 6.29 -3.70
CA ALA A 174 4.49 5.15 -4.30
C ALA A 174 5.37 4.43 -3.26
N VAL A 175 5.00 3.21 -2.93
CA VAL A 175 5.73 2.38 -1.97
C VAL A 175 6.85 1.63 -2.68
N ILE A 176 8.07 1.73 -2.17
CA ILE A 176 9.26 1.03 -2.70
C ILE A 176 9.80 0.03 -1.67
N GLY A 177 10.10 -1.17 -2.13
CA GLY A 177 10.72 -2.21 -1.31
C GLY A 177 10.83 -3.53 -2.07
N PRO A 178 11.30 -4.60 -1.41
CA PRO A 178 11.37 -5.95 -1.98
C PRO A 178 9.98 -6.60 -2.17
N GLU A 179 9.96 -7.74 -2.82
CA GLU A 179 8.81 -8.65 -2.97
C GLU A 179 7.61 -8.11 -3.76
N GLY A 180 7.76 -7.14 -4.64
CA GLY A 180 6.65 -6.51 -5.36
C GLY A 180 5.60 -7.49 -5.87
N SER A 181 4.35 -7.32 -5.42
CA SER A 181 3.16 -8.04 -5.88
C SER A 181 2.00 -7.07 -6.06
N GLY A 182 1.03 -7.38 -6.89
CA GLY A 182 -0.07 -6.46 -7.16
C GLY A 182 0.43 -5.07 -7.56
N GLY A 183 0.17 -4.05 -6.77
CA GLY A 183 0.65 -2.67 -6.99
C GLY A 183 2.18 -2.50 -6.98
N GLY A 184 2.92 -3.50 -6.50
CA GLY A 184 4.39 -3.51 -6.48
C GLY A 184 5.05 -4.20 -7.68
N ARG A 185 4.30 -4.64 -8.70
CA ARG A 185 4.84 -5.41 -9.83
C ARG A 185 6.00 -4.72 -10.57
N SER A 186 5.91 -3.42 -10.74
CA SER A 186 6.97 -2.64 -11.38
C SER A 186 8.28 -2.68 -10.58
N TRP A 187 8.20 -2.71 -9.27
CA TRP A 187 9.37 -2.86 -8.39
C TRP A 187 9.94 -4.28 -8.45
N ARG A 188 9.11 -5.29 -8.68
CA ARG A 188 9.61 -6.65 -8.94
C ARG A 188 10.34 -6.74 -10.27
N ALA A 189 9.84 -6.10 -11.34
CA ALA A 189 10.55 -5.99 -12.61
C ALA A 189 11.88 -5.26 -12.45
N PHE A 190 11.90 -4.16 -11.68
CA PHE A 190 13.13 -3.46 -11.31
C PHE A 190 14.12 -4.36 -10.56
N ALA A 191 13.64 -5.16 -9.60
CA ALA A 191 14.48 -6.11 -8.86
C ALA A 191 15.08 -7.20 -9.77
N ARG A 192 14.34 -7.68 -10.78
CA ARG A 192 14.88 -8.60 -11.79
C ARG A 192 16.00 -7.96 -12.60
N MET A 193 15.82 -6.72 -13.07
CA MET A 193 16.88 -5.98 -13.76
C MET A 193 18.11 -5.77 -12.86
N LEU A 194 17.90 -5.52 -11.57
CA LEU A 194 19.00 -5.47 -10.59
C LEU A 194 19.76 -6.79 -10.50
N ALA A 195 19.08 -7.93 -10.52
CA ALA A 195 19.71 -9.25 -10.50
C ALA A 195 20.57 -9.49 -11.75
N GLU A 196 20.15 -9.02 -12.92
CA GLU A 196 20.91 -9.09 -14.17
C GLU A 196 22.18 -8.22 -14.16
N GLY A 197 22.16 -7.13 -13.40
CA GLY A 197 23.37 -6.39 -13.00
C GLY A 197 23.97 -5.42 -13.98
N LYS A 198 23.35 -5.15 -15.13
CA LYS A 198 23.94 -4.29 -16.17
C LYS A 198 23.20 -2.99 -16.41
N ARG A 199 21.89 -3.05 -16.50
CA ARG A 199 21.02 -1.91 -16.80
C ARG A 199 19.73 -2.06 -16.04
N VAL A 200 19.28 -0.97 -15.44
CA VAL A 200 17.97 -0.90 -14.77
C VAL A 200 17.18 0.28 -15.29
N GLU A 201 15.89 0.11 -15.31
CA GLU A 201 14.91 1.12 -15.67
C GLU A 201 14.17 1.53 -14.43
N ILE A 202 14.19 2.83 -14.11
CA ILE A 202 13.43 3.35 -12.96
C ILE A 202 11.95 3.34 -13.33
N PRO A 203 11.10 2.62 -12.57
CA PRO A 203 9.67 2.64 -12.80
C PRO A 203 9.09 4.04 -12.52
N PHE A 204 8.21 4.53 -13.38
CA PHE A 204 7.33 5.69 -13.15
C PHE A 204 7.93 7.10 -13.20
N PHE A 205 9.26 7.30 -13.47
CA PHE A 205 9.84 8.64 -13.43
C PHE A 205 10.72 8.94 -14.62
N SER A 206 10.78 10.23 -15.00
CA SER A 206 11.90 10.79 -15.74
C SER A 206 13.05 11.14 -14.79
N MET A 207 14.22 11.46 -15.32
CA MET A 207 15.38 11.86 -14.49
C MET A 207 15.14 13.15 -13.73
N GLU A 208 14.33 14.06 -14.27
CA GLU A 208 14.12 15.40 -13.73
C GLU A 208 12.92 15.46 -12.78
N GLU A 209 12.04 14.46 -12.84
CA GLU A 209 10.85 14.44 -11.99
C GLU A 209 11.18 14.18 -10.54
N ILE A 210 10.48 14.88 -9.67
CA ILE A 210 10.61 14.74 -8.23
C ILE A 210 9.32 14.12 -7.69
N CYS A 211 9.47 13.03 -6.96
CA CYS A 211 8.38 12.32 -6.34
C CYS A 211 8.63 12.03 -4.87
N HIS A 212 7.57 11.98 -4.11
CA HIS A 212 7.60 11.41 -2.77
C HIS A 212 7.37 9.90 -2.86
N TYR A 213 8.37 9.15 -2.45
CA TYR A 213 8.24 7.71 -2.19
C TYR A 213 8.02 7.47 -0.72
N ILE A 214 7.65 6.27 -0.38
CA ILE A 214 7.79 5.77 0.98
C ILE A 214 8.43 4.38 0.94
N ASP A 215 9.36 4.14 1.85
CA ASP A 215 9.91 2.80 2.07
C ASP A 215 8.81 1.85 2.55
N LEU A 216 8.83 0.61 2.07
CA LEU A 216 7.87 -0.42 2.44
C LEU A 216 7.79 -0.62 3.97
N ARG A 217 8.93 -0.53 4.66
CA ARG A 217 9.00 -0.66 6.13
C ARG A 217 8.32 0.50 6.83
N ASP A 218 8.50 1.73 6.35
CA ASP A 218 7.84 2.93 6.88
C ASP A 218 6.34 2.92 6.59
N ALA A 219 5.94 2.47 5.38
CA ALA A 219 4.53 2.32 5.04
C ALA A 219 3.83 1.35 6.00
N ALA A 220 4.44 0.20 6.27
CA ALA A 220 3.91 -0.77 7.24
C ALA A 220 3.91 -0.20 8.68
N ARG A 221 5.00 0.44 9.11
CA ARG A 221 5.12 1.06 10.43
C ARG A 221 4.07 2.15 10.67
N MET A 222 3.75 2.93 9.64
CA MET A 222 2.69 3.94 9.77
C MET A 222 1.31 3.33 10.02
N HIS A 223 1.01 2.15 9.46
CA HIS A 223 -0.23 1.43 9.79
C HIS A 223 -0.27 1.05 11.28
N VAL A 224 0.86 0.58 11.83
CA VAL A 224 0.97 0.22 13.25
C VAL A 224 0.77 1.47 14.13
N VAL A 225 1.48 2.56 13.84
CA VAL A 225 1.36 3.82 14.58
C VAL A 225 -0.07 4.37 14.52
N ALA A 226 -0.70 4.36 13.34
CA ALA A 226 -2.09 4.79 13.17
C ALA A 226 -3.10 3.92 13.95
N ALA A 227 -2.78 2.65 14.15
CA ALA A 227 -3.63 1.79 14.98
C ALA A 227 -3.51 2.10 16.47
N GLU A 228 -2.34 2.49 16.94
CA GLU A 228 -2.06 2.65 18.37
C GLU A 228 -2.28 4.08 18.88
N HIS A 229 -2.06 5.08 18.03
CA HIS A 229 -2.07 6.46 18.50
C HIS A 229 -3.49 6.98 18.76
N PRO A 230 -3.76 7.60 19.94
CA PRO A 230 -5.09 8.09 20.29
C PRO A 230 -5.60 9.23 19.41
N GLY A 231 -4.72 9.97 18.74
CA GLY A 231 -5.08 11.05 17.82
C GLY A 231 -5.51 10.60 16.42
N ALA A 232 -5.45 9.29 16.13
CA ALA A 232 -5.70 8.76 14.78
C ALA A 232 -7.19 8.58 14.40
N PRO A 233 -8.13 8.25 15.30
CA PRO A 233 -9.51 7.99 14.91
C PRO A 233 -10.19 9.18 14.23
N GLY A 234 -10.90 8.89 13.14
CA GLY A 234 -11.62 9.90 12.35
C GLY A 234 -10.73 10.74 11.45
N GLN A 235 -9.43 10.43 11.34
CA GLN A 235 -8.47 11.21 10.57
C GLN A 235 -8.06 10.51 9.28
N ILE A 236 -7.67 11.33 8.30
CA ILE A 236 -6.92 10.94 7.11
C ILE A 236 -5.49 11.46 7.29
N PHE A 237 -4.49 10.67 6.90
CA PHE A 237 -3.09 11.07 6.90
C PHE A 237 -2.43 10.77 5.56
N ASN A 238 -1.60 11.69 5.08
CA ASN A 238 -0.63 11.38 4.06
C ASN A 238 0.40 10.39 4.62
N CYS A 239 0.80 9.43 3.78
CA CYS A 239 1.77 8.40 4.13
C CYS A 239 2.85 8.39 3.04
N CYS A 240 3.85 9.25 3.20
CA CYS A 240 4.96 9.44 2.28
C CYS A 240 6.30 9.44 3.01
N GLY A 241 7.40 9.35 2.26
CA GLY A 241 8.75 9.39 2.79
C GLY A 241 9.12 10.74 3.42
N ALA A 242 10.28 10.80 4.04
CA ALA A 242 10.79 12.02 4.68
C ALA A 242 11.09 13.13 3.66
N GLU A 243 11.51 12.73 2.46
CA GLU A 243 12.00 13.63 1.43
C GLU A 243 11.46 13.24 0.06
N SER A 244 11.22 14.22 -0.78
CA SER A 244 11.02 14.01 -2.21
C SER A 244 12.34 13.64 -2.88
N THR A 245 12.30 12.79 -3.90
CA THR A 245 13.47 12.28 -4.60
C THR A 245 13.29 12.44 -6.09
N SER A 246 14.28 13.01 -6.78
CA SER A 246 14.33 13.05 -8.23
C SER A 246 14.81 11.71 -8.83
N GLY A 247 14.51 11.48 -10.09
CA GLY A 247 15.06 10.35 -10.83
C GLY A 247 16.60 10.35 -10.84
N MET A 248 17.24 11.54 -10.91
CA MET A 248 18.69 11.67 -10.81
C MET A 248 19.24 11.27 -9.45
N GLU A 249 18.58 11.66 -8.36
CA GLU A 249 18.98 11.27 -6.99
C GLU A 249 18.81 9.78 -6.77
N PHE A 250 17.71 9.20 -7.28
CA PHE A 250 17.50 7.76 -7.29
C PHE A 250 18.63 7.04 -8.02
N ALA A 251 18.95 7.47 -9.25
CA ALA A 251 20.04 6.90 -10.04
C ALA A 251 21.39 7.01 -9.34
N ALA A 252 21.69 8.19 -8.77
CA ALA A 252 22.93 8.41 -8.03
C ALA A 252 23.02 7.54 -6.76
N ALA A 253 21.91 7.34 -6.03
CA ALA A 253 21.86 6.46 -4.89
C ALA A 253 22.13 5.01 -5.29
N LEU A 254 21.51 4.54 -6.37
CA LEU A 254 21.73 3.18 -6.87
C LEU A 254 23.17 2.97 -7.38
N GLN A 255 23.75 3.93 -8.10
CA GLN A 255 25.12 3.86 -8.58
C GLN A 255 26.16 3.87 -7.44
N ARG A 256 25.86 4.51 -6.30
CA ARG A 256 26.71 4.41 -5.09
C ARG A 256 26.72 3.00 -4.52
N LEU A 257 25.57 2.33 -4.51
CA LEU A 257 25.42 0.96 -4.01
C LEU A 257 25.99 -0.08 -4.99
N ARG A 258 25.89 0.18 -6.30
CA ARG A 258 26.32 -0.72 -7.35
C ARG A 258 27.05 0.06 -8.46
N PRO A 259 28.35 0.31 -8.28
CA PRO A 259 29.15 1.05 -9.25
C PRO A 259 29.14 0.39 -10.64
N GLY A 260 28.96 1.20 -11.69
CA GLY A 260 28.94 0.75 -13.07
C GLY A 260 27.59 0.29 -13.60
N ILE A 261 26.54 0.30 -12.78
CA ILE A 261 25.18 0.04 -13.26
C ILE A 261 24.70 1.19 -14.14
N GLU A 262 24.14 0.87 -15.29
CA GLU A 262 23.46 1.84 -16.16
C GLU A 262 22.03 2.04 -15.62
N VAL A 263 21.68 3.28 -15.32
CA VAL A 263 20.32 3.64 -14.88
C VAL A 263 19.67 4.49 -15.95
N VAL A 264 18.52 4.04 -16.41
CA VAL A 264 17.70 4.77 -17.38
C VAL A 264 16.31 4.98 -16.85
N THR A 265 15.63 5.96 -17.39
CA THR A 265 14.20 6.09 -17.15
C THR A 265 13.45 5.32 -18.22
N GLY A 266 12.57 4.46 -17.81
CA GLY A 266 11.69 3.74 -18.67
C GLY A 266 10.57 4.63 -19.19
N PHE A 267 9.44 4.37 -19.01
CA PHE A 267 8.26 5.00 -19.56
C PHE A 267 8.05 6.44 -19.05
N PRO A 268 7.56 7.37 -19.89
CA PRO A 268 7.10 8.68 -19.44
C PRO A 268 5.75 8.53 -18.70
N TRP A 269 5.74 7.78 -17.65
CA TRP A 269 4.69 7.84 -16.63
C TRP A 269 5.07 8.96 -15.68
N SER A 270 5.09 10.12 -16.24
CA SER A 270 5.20 11.33 -15.49
C SER A 270 3.97 11.50 -14.65
N MET A 271 4.09 11.23 -13.37
CA MET A 271 3.07 11.69 -12.42
C MET A 271 3.06 13.21 -12.32
N ALA A 272 4.07 13.88 -12.88
CA ALA A 272 4.23 15.31 -12.75
C ALA A 272 4.68 16.06 -14.02
N GLN A 273 4.82 15.42 -15.17
CA GLN A 273 5.29 16.08 -16.44
C GLN A 273 6.34 17.21 -16.23
N GLY A 274 7.36 16.96 -15.40
CA GLY A 274 8.37 17.93 -15.04
C GLY A 274 8.03 18.78 -13.79
N ASP A 275 6.87 18.62 -13.19
CA ASP A 275 6.53 19.30 -11.94
C ASP A 275 6.97 18.49 -10.71
N VAL A 276 7.29 19.23 -9.66
CA VAL A 276 7.57 18.68 -8.32
C VAL A 276 6.24 18.47 -7.61
N ILE A 277 5.98 17.25 -7.12
CA ILE A 277 4.85 17.04 -6.20
C ILE A 277 5.40 16.76 -4.82
N GLU A 278 5.19 17.68 -3.92
CA GLU A 278 5.56 17.58 -2.51
C GLU A 278 4.31 17.35 -1.66
N PHE A 279 4.36 16.33 -0.81
CA PHE A 279 3.32 16.05 0.16
C PHE A 279 3.69 16.57 1.54
N ASP A 280 2.70 17.05 2.26
CA ASP A 280 2.85 17.53 3.62
C ASP A 280 2.68 16.37 4.62
N MET A 281 3.70 16.13 5.43
CA MET A 281 3.71 15.13 6.50
C MET A 281 3.54 15.74 7.90
N ARG A 282 3.29 17.06 8.01
CA ARG A 282 3.18 17.73 9.31
C ARG A 282 2.06 17.13 10.16
N LYS A 283 0.92 16.80 9.56
CA LYS A 283 -0.19 16.19 10.29
C LYS A 283 0.18 14.84 10.92
N ALA A 284 0.84 13.97 10.16
CA ALA A 284 1.31 12.69 10.69
C ALA A 284 2.37 12.87 11.80
N ARG A 285 3.30 13.79 11.61
CA ARG A 285 4.30 14.13 12.63
C ARG A 285 3.65 14.71 13.90
N ASP A 286 2.77 15.69 13.76
CA ASP A 286 2.25 16.46 14.89
C ASP A 286 1.15 15.73 15.67
N LEU A 287 0.38 14.85 15.02
CA LEU A 287 -0.70 14.08 15.66
C LEU A 287 -0.37 12.62 15.95
N LEU A 288 0.62 12.03 15.28
CA LEU A 288 0.98 10.61 15.44
C LEU A 288 2.42 10.40 15.89
N ASP A 289 3.19 11.47 16.07
CA ASP A 289 4.65 11.39 16.30
C ASP A 289 5.38 10.56 15.23
N PHE A 290 4.78 10.48 14.01
CA PHE A 290 5.33 9.67 12.94
C PHE A 290 6.29 10.48 12.07
N VAL A 291 7.52 9.98 11.97
CA VAL A 291 8.55 10.45 11.03
C VAL A 291 9.08 9.24 10.26
N PRO A 292 9.11 9.27 8.93
CA PRO A 292 9.76 8.22 8.14
C PRO A 292 11.24 8.08 8.50
N GLU A 293 11.73 6.84 8.53
CA GLU A 293 13.10 6.53 8.96
C GLU A 293 14.05 6.23 7.80
N TYR A 294 13.51 5.80 6.65
CA TYR A 294 14.30 5.31 5.53
C TYR A 294 14.28 6.27 4.35
N GLY A 295 15.46 6.71 3.94
CA GLY A 295 15.65 7.45 2.70
C GLY A 295 15.80 6.55 1.48
N ILE A 296 15.90 7.14 0.28
CA ILE A 296 16.00 6.37 -0.98
C ILE A 296 17.22 5.44 -1.00
N GLY A 297 18.35 5.86 -0.40
CA GLY A 297 19.54 5.01 -0.31
C GLY A 297 19.30 3.75 0.52
N ASP A 298 18.63 3.87 1.66
CA ASP A 298 18.30 2.73 2.53
C ASP A 298 17.29 1.79 1.85
N THR A 299 16.33 2.38 1.15
CA THR A 299 15.30 1.64 0.39
C THR A 299 15.93 0.81 -0.72
N LEU A 300 16.81 1.40 -1.51
CA LEU A 300 17.52 0.71 -2.58
C LEU A 300 18.49 -0.36 -2.06
N ALA A 301 19.18 -0.07 -0.94
CA ALA A 301 20.02 -1.06 -0.26
C ALA A 301 19.20 -2.26 0.22
N HIS A 302 18.00 -2.04 0.74
CA HIS A 302 17.07 -3.10 1.14
C HIS A 302 16.63 -3.98 -0.04
N VAL A 303 16.23 -3.35 -1.17
CA VAL A 303 15.87 -4.10 -2.39
C VAL A 303 17.05 -4.90 -2.91
N LEU A 304 18.25 -4.30 -2.96
CA LEU A 304 19.46 -4.95 -3.45
C LEU A 304 19.84 -6.14 -2.56
N ALA A 305 19.84 -5.98 -1.25
CA ALA A 305 20.13 -7.07 -0.30
C ALA A 305 19.14 -8.23 -0.43
N TRP A 306 17.85 -7.93 -0.68
CA TRP A 306 16.84 -8.96 -0.93
C TRP A 306 17.11 -9.73 -2.24
N VAL A 307 17.49 -9.02 -3.31
CA VAL A 307 17.87 -9.64 -4.60
C VAL A 307 19.09 -10.54 -4.43
N GLU A 308 20.17 -10.03 -3.84
CA GLU A 308 21.42 -10.75 -3.63
C GLU A 308 21.27 -11.93 -2.66
N GLY A 309 20.31 -11.85 -1.76
CA GLY A 309 19.92 -12.93 -0.86
C GLY A 309 19.04 -14.01 -1.51
N GLY A 310 18.79 -14.00 -2.82
CA GLY A 310 17.93 -14.97 -3.52
C GLY A 310 16.44 -14.76 -3.26
N GLY A 311 16.02 -13.52 -3.08
CA GLY A 311 14.62 -13.19 -2.79
C GLY A 311 13.68 -13.46 -3.97
N LEU A 312 14.17 -13.28 -5.19
CA LEU A 312 13.39 -13.54 -6.42
C LEU A 312 12.99 -15.01 -6.56
N GLU A 313 13.89 -15.92 -6.19
CA GLU A 313 13.67 -17.38 -6.26
C GLU A 313 12.76 -17.88 -5.13
N ARG A 314 12.84 -17.26 -3.94
CA ARG A 314 12.03 -17.66 -2.79
C ARG A 314 10.60 -17.14 -2.82
N THR A 315 10.35 -16.07 -3.59
CA THR A 315 9.04 -15.48 -3.69
C THR A 315 8.52 -15.67 -5.12
N PRO A 316 7.66 -16.66 -5.38
CA PRO A 316 7.09 -16.91 -6.70
C PRO A 316 6.43 -15.67 -7.29
N ASP A 317 6.42 -15.57 -8.62
CA ASP A 317 5.65 -14.52 -9.27
C ASP A 317 4.16 -14.85 -9.16
N PRO A 318 3.33 -13.93 -8.70
CA PRO A 318 1.89 -14.16 -8.67
C PRO A 318 1.26 -14.49 -10.04
N GLU A 319 1.92 -14.14 -11.14
CA GLU A 319 1.45 -14.47 -12.50
C GLU A 319 1.88 -15.89 -12.95
N GLU A 320 2.95 -16.45 -12.43
CA GLU A 320 3.35 -17.83 -12.68
C GLU A 320 2.39 -18.83 -12.00
N GLU A 321 1.79 -18.47 -10.85
CA GLU A 321 0.79 -19.30 -10.17
C GLU A 321 -0.54 -19.39 -10.94
N VAL A 322 -0.90 -18.38 -11.73
CA VAL A 322 -2.16 -18.37 -12.51
C VAL A 322 -2.05 -19.22 -13.77
N SER A 323 -0.85 -19.36 -14.35
CA SER A 323 -0.63 -20.17 -15.57
C SER A 323 -0.70 -21.69 -15.33
N ASP A 324 -0.46 -22.12 -14.08
CA ASP A 324 -0.48 -23.57 -13.74
C ASP A 324 -1.89 -24.09 -13.38
N THR A 325 -2.89 -23.20 -13.28
CA THR A 325 -4.29 -23.56 -12.99
C THR A 325 -5.15 -23.82 -14.23
N GLY A 326 -4.55 -23.89 -15.40
CA GLY A 326 -5.15 -24.50 -16.59
C GLY A 326 -6.46 -23.89 -17.12
N VAL A 327 -6.67 -22.60 -16.98
CA VAL A 327 -7.75 -21.90 -17.70
C VAL A 327 -7.15 -21.30 -18.98
N GLU A 328 -7.22 -22.07 -20.07
CA GLU A 328 -6.99 -21.52 -21.41
C GLU A 328 -8.00 -20.40 -21.66
N ALA A 329 -7.49 -19.24 -22.06
CA ALA A 329 -8.32 -18.14 -22.50
C ALA A 329 -8.96 -18.53 -23.84
N GLU A 330 -10.27 -18.69 -23.86
CA GLU A 330 -11.10 -18.58 -25.06
C GLU A 330 -11.51 -17.13 -25.31
#